data_c2f34bc3ee79c2ed07017c7cffd4d407
#
_entry.id   c2f34bc3ee79c2ed07017c7cffd4d407
#
_cell.length_a   1.000
_cell.length_b   1.000
_cell.length_c   1.000
_cell.angle_alpha   90.00
_cell.angle_beta   90.00
_cell.angle_gamma   90.00
#
_symmetry.space_group_name_H-M   'P 1'
#
loop_
_entity.id
_entity.type
_entity.pdbx_description
1 polymer ?
#
loop_
_entity_poly.entity_id
_entity_poly.type
_entity_poly.pdbx_seq_one_letter_code
_entity_poly.pdbx_strand_id
1 'polypeptide(L)'
;MKSFNSLVRKNIQSLAPYTCARNEYNGHEAKVFLDANENPFNNPLNRYPDPLQLELKAKIAKVKHVSPECIFLGNGSDEAIDLCYRVFCEPRIDNVVAIEPTYGMYRVCADINDVEYRAVDLEGNFQIKADKLLNTCDNHTKLIWICSPNNPTGNNLDRDEIEKVINGFFGSFTSSIMSHFCCGKLSQRCNNSKYRFRKEPDGPLRSQNRYGKLH
;
A
#
# COMPACT_ATOMS: atom_id res chain seq x y z
N MET A 1 -20.37 4.19 12.37
CA MET A 1 -19.30 3.46 11.63
C MET A 1 -19.08 4.14 10.29
N LYS A 2 -17.92 4.74 10.04
CA LYS A 2 -17.62 5.28 8.69
C LYS A 2 -17.36 4.09 7.75
N SER A 3 -18.04 4.03 6.61
CA SER A 3 -17.78 3.01 5.59
C SER A 3 -16.44 3.31 4.89
N PHE A 4 -15.81 2.31 4.28
CA PHE A 4 -14.60 2.51 3.47
C PHE A 4 -14.76 3.65 2.47
N ASN A 5 -15.91 3.71 1.80
CA ASN A 5 -16.22 4.78 0.85
C ASN A 5 -16.17 6.17 1.49
N SER A 6 -16.46 6.31 2.79
CA SER A 6 -16.38 7.60 3.48
C SER A 6 -14.94 8.08 3.75
N LEU A 7 -13.95 7.22 3.61
CA LEU A 7 -12.53 7.55 3.73
C LEU A 7 -11.93 8.06 2.43
N VAL A 8 -12.50 7.65 1.30
CA VAL A 8 -12.05 8.03 -0.04
C VAL A 8 -12.50 9.46 -0.34
N ARG A 9 -11.66 10.26 -0.97
CA ARG A 9 -12.00 11.62 -1.42
C ARG A 9 -13.20 11.59 -2.35
N LYS A 10 -14.08 12.60 -2.23
CA LYS A 10 -15.34 12.64 -2.99
C LYS A 10 -15.15 12.63 -4.51
N ASN A 11 -14.15 13.35 -5.01
CA ASN A 11 -13.81 13.36 -6.44
C ASN A 11 -13.33 12.00 -6.95
N ILE A 12 -12.64 11.22 -6.10
CA ILE A 12 -12.20 9.86 -6.45
C ILE A 12 -13.38 8.88 -6.43
N GLN A 13 -14.31 9.02 -5.49
CA GLN A 13 -15.53 8.20 -5.43
C GLN A 13 -16.39 8.35 -6.69
N SER A 14 -16.43 9.55 -7.27
CA SER A 14 -17.21 9.86 -8.48
C SER A 14 -16.47 9.57 -9.78
N LEU A 15 -15.20 9.14 -9.70
CA LEU A 15 -14.38 8.91 -10.87
C LEU A 15 -14.88 7.68 -11.66
N ALA A 16 -15.19 7.87 -12.93
CA ALA A 16 -15.44 6.75 -13.83
C ALA A 16 -14.09 6.09 -14.21
N PRO A 17 -13.91 4.79 -13.97
CA PRO A 17 -12.70 4.11 -14.39
C PRO A 17 -12.53 4.18 -15.91
N TYR A 18 -11.31 4.36 -16.37
CA TYR A 18 -11.00 4.19 -17.78
C TYR A 18 -11.13 2.70 -18.17
N THR A 19 -11.90 2.43 -19.20
CA THR A 19 -12.01 1.09 -19.80
C THR A 19 -11.31 1.09 -21.16
N CYS A 20 -10.51 0.08 -21.44
CA CYS A 20 -9.94 -0.11 -22.77
C CYS A 20 -10.80 -1.09 -23.55
N ALA A 21 -10.80 -0.99 -24.90
CA ALA A 21 -11.59 -1.84 -25.78
C ALA A 21 -11.37 -3.33 -25.50
N ARG A 22 -10.16 -3.74 -25.13
CA ARG A 22 -9.82 -5.12 -24.77
C ARG A 22 -10.55 -5.62 -23.52
N ASN A 23 -10.81 -4.74 -22.54
CA ASN A 23 -11.55 -5.09 -21.33
C ASN A 23 -13.06 -5.27 -21.61
N GLU A 24 -13.57 -4.65 -22.67
CA GLU A 24 -14.96 -4.74 -23.09
C GLU A 24 -15.23 -5.99 -23.95
N TYR A 25 -14.16 -6.62 -24.47
CA TYR A 25 -14.28 -7.81 -25.30
C TYR A 25 -14.42 -9.06 -24.44
N ASN A 26 -15.65 -9.61 -24.43
CA ASN A 26 -16.00 -10.82 -23.69
C ASN A 26 -16.06 -12.07 -24.58
N GLY A 27 -15.45 -12.06 -25.77
CA GLY A 27 -15.49 -13.15 -26.76
C GLY A 27 -14.36 -14.17 -26.60
N HIS A 28 -14.44 -15.21 -27.46
CA HIS A 28 -13.36 -16.19 -27.61
C HIS A 28 -12.07 -15.51 -28.11
N GLU A 29 -10.93 -16.20 -27.97
CA GLU A 29 -9.62 -15.66 -28.38
C GLU A 29 -9.66 -14.99 -29.75
N ALA A 30 -9.40 -13.70 -29.80
CA ALA A 30 -9.33 -12.95 -31.03
C ALA A 30 -8.10 -13.40 -31.83
N LYS A 31 -8.30 -13.75 -33.11
CA LYS A 31 -7.20 -14.10 -34.00
C LYS A 31 -6.45 -12.85 -34.50
N VAL A 32 -7.15 -11.73 -34.56
CA VAL A 32 -6.63 -10.44 -35.03
C VAL A 32 -7.03 -9.37 -34.05
N PHE A 33 -6.08 -8.57 -33.61
CA PHE A 33 -6.28 -7.45 -32.70
C PHE A 33 -6.21 -6.13 -33.48
N LEU A 34 -7.29 -5.38 -33.47
CA LEU A 34 -7.41 -4.06 -34.12
C LEU A 34 -7.86 -2.98 -33.13
N ASP A 35 -7.78 -3.28 -31.85
CA ASP A 35 -8.30 -2.48 -30.73
C ASP A 35 -7.30 -1.43 -30.23
N ALA A 36 -6.04 -1.50 -30.64
CA ALA A 36 -4.99 -0.62 -30.20
C ALA A 36 -3.89 -0.43 -31.25
N ASN A 37 -3.11 0.64 -31.13
CA ASN A 37 -1.92 0.91 -31.95
C ASN A 37 -0.73 0.04 -31.51
N GLU A 38 -0.85 -1.25 -31.73
CA GLU A 38 0.22 -2.19 -31.43
C GLU A 38 1.08 -2.49 -32.67
N ASN A 39 2.34 -2.85 -32.45
CA ASN A 39 3.21 -3.29 -33.54
C ASN A 39 2.62 -4.58 -34.15
N PRO A 40 2.34 -4.62 -35.47
CA PRO A 40 1.75 -5.79 -36.12
C PRO A 40 2.68 -7.00 -36.19
N PHE A 41 3.98 -6.78 -36.05
CA PHE A 41 4.97 -7.88 -36.12
C PHE A 41 5.00 -8.65 -34.81
N ASN A 42 4.76 -9.96 -34.90
CA ASN A 42 4.75 -10.81 -33.72
C ASN A 42 6.12 -10.93 -33.08
N ASN A 43 6.25 -10.33 -31.90
CA ASN A 43 7.37 -10.51 -30.97
C ASN A 43 6.81 -10.47 -29.53
N PRO A 44 7.55 -10.95 -28.54
CA PRO A 44 7.04 -11.06 -27.17
C PRO A 44 6.66 -9.71 -26.52
N LEU A 45 7.08 -8.58 -27.13
CA LEU A 45 6.93 -7.23 -26.57
C LEU A 45 6.02 -6.33 -27.40
N ASN A 46 5.30 -6.88 -28.38
CA ASN A 46 4.47 -6.10 -29.32
C ASN A 46 3.07 -5.76 -28.79
N ARG A 47 2.67 -6.32 -27.66
CA ARG A 47 1.35 -6.10 -27.08
C ARG A 47 1.42 -5.17 -25.87
N TYR A 48 0.42 -4.33 -25.70
CA TYR A 48 0.23 -3.60 -24.45
C TYR A 48 0.05 -4.58 -23.29
N PRO A 49 0.69 -4.28 -22.14
CA PRO A 49 0.49 -5.12 -20.95
C PRO A 49 -0.96 -5.03 -20.44
N ASP A 50 -1.41 -6.06 -19.75
CA ASP A 50 -2.70 -6.04 -19.06
C ASP A 50 -2.66 -4.95 -17.97
N PRO A 51 -3.50 -3.90 -18.06
CA PRO A 51 -3.51 -2.81 -17.09
C PRO A 51 -3.94 -3.25 -15.69
N LEU A 52 -4.69 -4.35 -15.59
CA LEU A 52 -5.14 -4.92 -14.32
C LEU A 52 -4.18 -5.97 -13.75
N GLN A 53 -3.19 -6.43 -14.55
CA GLN A 53 -2.13 -7.37 -14.14
C GLN A 53 -2.70 -8.66 -13.54
N LEU A 54 -3.81 -9.16 -14.07
CA LEU A 54 -4.60 -10.25 -13.48
C LEU A 54 -3.80 -11.54 -13.29
N GLU A 55 -3.04 -11.96 -14.31
CA GLU A 55 -2.22 -13.17 -14.23
C GLU A 55 -1.10 -13.04 -13.19
N LEU A 56 -0.41 -11.91 -13.17
CA LEU A 56 0.65 -11.65 -12.19
C LEU A 56 0.10 -11.60 -10.76
N LYS A 57 -1.02 -10.90 -10.56
CA LYS A 57 -1.71 -10.85 -9.26
C LYS A 57 -2.13 -12.23 -8.78
N ALA A 58 -2.65 -13.07 -9.68
CA ALA A 58 -3.04 -14.45 -9.35
C ALA A 58 -1.83 -15.29 -8.89
N LYS A 59 -0.66 -15.15 -9.53
CA LYS A 59 0.58 -15.82 -9.12
C LYS A 59 1.07 -15.32 -7.76
N ILE A 60 1.06 -14.00 -7.54
CA ILE A 60 1.48 -13.41 -6.26
C ILE A 60 0.51 -13.80 -5.14
N ALA A 61 -0.80 -13.80 -5.41
CA ALA A 61 -1.83 -14.20 -4.47
C ALA A 61 -1.60 -15.59 -3.90
N LYS A 62 -1.23 -16.55 -4.75
CA LYS A 62 -0.88 -17.92 -4.34
C LYS A 62 0.35 -17.94 -3.41
N VAL A 63 1.39 -17.18 -3.74
CA VAL A 63 2.64 -17.12 -2.94
C VAL A 63 2.40 -16.41 -1.61
N LYS A 64 1.52 -15.39 -1.60
CA LYS A 64 1.27 -14.56 -0.41
C LYS A 64 0.08 -15.01 0.42
N HIS A 65 -0.68 -16.01 -0.05
CA HIS A 65 -1.89 -16.48 0.60
C HIS A 65 -2.90 -15.37 0.88
N VAL A 66 -3.07 -14.48 -0.10
CA VAL A 66 -4.04 -13.36 -0.07
C VAL A 66 -4.89 -13.41 -1.33
N SER A 67 -6.05 -12.75 -1.32
CA SER A 67 -6.89 -12.63 -2.51
C SER A 67 -6.24 -11.69 -3.55
N PRO A 68 -6.34 -11.97 -4.86
CA PRO A 68 -5.81 -11.10 -5.91
C PRO A 68 -6.34 -9.66 -5.84
N GLU A 69 -7.59 -9.47 -5.40
CA GLU A 69 -8.22 -8.15 -5.24
C GLU A 69 -7.55 -7.33 -4.13
N CYS A 70 -6.81 -7.99 -3.23
CA CYS A 70 -6.05 -7.34 -2.17
C CYS A 70 -4.61 -6.99 -2.59
N ILE A 71 -4.28 -7.09 -3.88
CA ILE A 71 -2.94 -6.84 -4.39
C ILE A 71 -2.96 -5.63 -5.31
N PHE A 72 -2.17 -4.63 -4.96
CA PHE A 72 -1.77 -3.55 -5.85
C PHE A 72 -0.32 -3.79 -6.29
N LEU A 73 -0.02 -3.59 -7.56
CA LEU A 73 1.33 -3.67 -8.12
C LEU A 73 1.70 -2.32 -8.73
N GLY A 74 2.81 -1.78 -8.28
CA GLY A 74 3.33 -0.49 -8.74
C GLY A 74 4.85 -0.49 -8.86
N ASN A 75 5.42 0.62 -9.28
CA ASN A 75 6.86 0.83 -9.40
C ASN A 75 7.46 1.16 -8.02
N GLY A 76 7.66 0.12 -7.21
CA GLY A 76 8.13 0.26 -5.84
C GLY A 76 7.03 0.72 -4.87
N SER A 77 7.44 0.95 -3.62
CA SER A 77 6.54 1.44 -2.57
C SER A 77 6.14 2.89 -2.74
N ASP A 78 6.98 3.69 -3.40
CA ASP A 78 6.78 5.14 -3.52
C ASP A 78 5.52 5.49 -4.31
N GLU A 79 5.27 4.77 -5.41
CA GLU A 79 4.03 4.92 -6.18
C GLU A 79 2.80 4.59 -5.32
N ALA A 80 2.87 3.52 -4.55
CA ALA A 80 1.76 3.13 -3.68
C ALA A 80 1.55 4.13 -2.52
N ILE A 81 2.63 4.69 -1.97
CA ILE A 81 2.57 5.74 -0.94
C ILE A 81 1.87 6.97 -1.52
N ASP A 82 2.34 7.47 -2.66
CA ASP A 82 1.77 8.66 -3.31
C ASP A 82 0.28 8.45 -3.65
N LEU A 83 -0.08 7.28 -4.17
CA LEU A 83 -1.48 6.96 -4.45
C LEU A 83 -2.36 6.96 -3.19
N CYS A 84 -1.84 6.51 -2.03
CA CYS A 84 -2.59 6.60 -0.79
C CYS A 84 -2.93 8.06 -0.43
N TYR A 85 -1.99 8.99 -0.57
CA TYR A 85 -2.27 10.41 -0.36
C TYR A 85 -3.36 10.92 -1.31
N ARG A 86 -3.22 10.63 -2.61
CA ARG A 86 -4.18 11.07 -3.65
C ARG A 86 -5.58 10.52 -3.45
N VAL A 87 -5.69 9.32 -2.93
CA VAL A 87 -7.00 8.65 -2.76
C VAL A 87 -7.70 9.09 -1.48
N PHE A 88 -6.96 9.26 -0.38
CA PHE A 88 -7.56 9.40 0.94
C PHE A 88 -7.45 10.81 1.54
N CYS A 89 -6.43 11.59 1.18
CA CYS A 89 -6.17 12.87 1.83
C CYS A 89 -6.63 14.03 0.97
N GLU A 90 -7.53 14.86 1.49
CA GLU A 90 -7.89 16.13 0.85
C GLU A 90 -6.79 17.16 1.14
N PRO A 91 -6.13 17.73 0.10
CA PRO A 91 -5.08 18.73 0.26
C PRO A 91 -5.50 19.90 1.16
N ARG A 92 -4.60 20.41 2.01
CA ARG A 92 -4.81 21.53 2.94
C ARG A 92 -5.88 21.32 4.00
N ILE A 93 -6.52 20.17 4.04
CA ILE A 93 -7.59 19.85 4.99
C ILE A 93 -7.18 18.68 5.88
N ASP A 94 -6.71 17.60 5.25
CA ASP A 94 -6.38 16.37 5.95
C ASP A 94 -4.89 16.34 6.34
N ASN A 95 -4.59 15.47 7.29
CA ASN A 95 -3.23 15.25 7.76
C ASN A 95 -2.91 13.75 7.82
N VAL A 96 -1.62 13.49 7.91
CA VAL A 96 -1.07 12.15 8.15
C VAL A 96 -0.14 12.19 9.36
N VAL A 97 -0.07 11.08 10.08
CA VAL A 97 0.83 10.89 11.19
C VAL A 97 1.88 9.85 10.81
N ALA A 98 3.14 10.09 11.13
CA ALA A 98 4.22 9.15 10.87
C ALA A 98 5.22 9.12 12.01
N ILE A 99 5.86 7.99 12.21
CA ILE A 99 7.01 7.87 13.13
C ILE A 99 8.23 8.58 12.55
N GLU A 100 9.12 9.08 13.40
CA GLU A 100 10.43 9.66 13.00
C GLU A 100 11.54 9.15 13.95
N PRO A 101 12.76 8.83 13.44
CA PRO A 101 13.11 8.80 12.00
C PRO A 101 12.50 7.61 11.27
N THR A 102 12.08 7.82 10.03
CA THR A 102 11.52 6.77 9.16
C THR A 102 11.82 7.02 7.68
N TYR A 103 11.18 6.26 6.79
CA TYR A 103 11.37 6.38 5.35
C TYR A 103 10.91 7.75 4.81
N GLY A 104 11.85 8.51 4.24
CA GLY A 104 11.65 9.91 3.87
C GLY A 104 10.54 10.16 2.85
N MET A 105 10.16 9.18 2.03
CA MET A 105 9.12 9.35 1.03
C MET A 105 7.74 9.61 1.62
N TYR A 106 7.49 9.23 2.86
CA TYR A 106 6.22 9.60 3.51
C TYR A 106 6.04 11.11 3.60
N ARG A 107 7.09 11.83 4.01
CA ARG A 107 7.07 13.30 4.06
C ARG A 107 7.06 13.93 2.67
N VAL A 108 7.91 13.43 1.76
CA VAL A 108 7.97 13.94 0.39
C VAL A 108 6.62 13.83 -0.31
N CYS A 109 5.93 12.69 -0.18
CA CYS A 109 4.60 12.53 -0.76
C CYS A 109 3.54 13.41 -0.09
N ALA A 110 3.66 13.67 1.23
CA ALA A 110 2.78 14.62 1.91
C ALA A 110 2.96 16.04 1.33
N ASP A 111 4.21 16.48 1.20
CA ASP A 111 4.54 17.83 0.67
C ASP A 111 4.06 17.98 -0.79
N ILE A 112 4.29 16.96 -1.65
CA ILE A 112 3.81 16.96 -3.04
C ILE A 112 2.28 17.08 -3.12
N ASN A 113 1.56 16.43 -2.22
CA ASN A 113 0.10 16.39 -2.19
C ASN A 113 -0.52 17.52 -1.35
N ASP A 114 0.29 18.44 -0.81
CA ASP A 114 -0.15 19.56 0.06
C ASP A 114 -0.99 19.06 1.27
N VAL A 115 -0.48 18.00 1.92
CA VAL A 115 -1.10 17.36 3.08
C VAL A 115 -0.19 17.55 4.30
N GLU A 116 -0.78 17.98 5.42
CA GLU A 116 -0.04 18.17 6.67
C GLU A 116 0.59 16.86 7.14
N TYR A 117 1.91 16.87 7.38
CA TYR A 117 2.67 15.76 7.91
C TYR A 117 3.02 15.98 9.37
N ARG A 118 2.54 15.13 10.25
CA ARG A 118 2.79 15.18 11.69
C ARG A 118 3.75 14.07 12.09
N ALA A 119 4.93 14.48 12.52
CA ALA A 119 5.98 13.58 12.99
C ALA A 119 5.78 13.20 14.45
N VAL A 120 6.03 11.95 14.79
CA VAL A 120 6.07 11.44 16.16
C VAL A 120 7.40 10.72 16.37
N ASP A 121 8.24 11.29 17.22
CA ASP A 121 9.55 10.74 17.50
C ASP A 121 9.46 9.35 18.14
N LEU A 122 10.27 8.43 17.64
CA LEU A 122 10.52 7.13 18.26
C LEU A 122 11.18 7.31 19.63
N GLU A 123 10.97 6.35 20.51
CA GLU A 123 11.65 6.31 21.82
C GLU A 123 13.16 6.12 21.66
N GLY A 124 13.93 6.32 22.73
CA GLY A 124 15.40 6.21 22.69
C GLY A 124 15.95 4.85 22.22
N ASN A 125 15.13 3.82 22.25
CA ASN A 125 15.46 2.48 21.70
C ASN A 125 14.86 2.25 20.29
N PHE A 126 14.46 3.31 19.60
CA PHE A 126 13.80 3.30 18.30
C PHE A 126 12.48 2.49 18.26
N GLN A 127 11.77 2.44 19.39
CA GLN A 127 10.46 1.81 19.46
C GLN A 127 9.33 2.85 19.43
N ILE A 128 8.16 2.40 19.00
CA ILE A 128 6.94 3.23 19.00
C ILE A 128 6.25 3.20 20.39
N LYS A 129 5.49 4.26 20.65
CA LYS A 129 4.47 4.32 21.69
C LYS A 129 3.12 4.63 21.06
N ALA A 130 2.20 3.67 21.15
CA ALA A 130 0.89 3.79 20.54
C ALA A 130 0.15 5.05 20.99
N ASP A 131 0.19 5.36 22.27
CA ASP A 131 -0.48 6.53 22.84
C ASP A 131 0.01 7.84 22.23
N LYS A 132 1.34 7.97 21.98
CA LYS A 132 1.89 9.17 21.34
C LYS A 132 1.35 9.35 19.92
N LEU A 133 1.34 8.26 19.12
CA LEU A 133 0.80 8.28 17.77
C LEU A 133 -0.69 8.61 17.77
N LEU A 134 -1.47 7.96 18.62
CA LEU A 134 -2.91 8.15 18.70
C LEU A 134 -3.29 9.55 19.19
N ASN A 135 -2.56 10.11 20.16
CA ASN A 135 -2.79 11.47 20.66
C ASN A 135 -2.44 12.56 19.63
N THR A 136 -1.61 12.23 18.63
CA THR A 136 -1.27 13.15 17.53
C THR A 136 -2.34 13.14 16.43
N CYS A 137 -3.19 12.10 16.41
CA CYS A 137 -4.27 11.95 15.44
C CYS A 137 -5.49 12.82 15.83
N ASP A 138 -6.18 13.31 14.81
CA ASP A 138 -7.45 14.04 14.95
C ASP A 138 -8.48 13.57 13.90
N ASN A 139 -9.60 14.31 13.79
CA ASN A 139 -10.69 13.98 12.85
C ASN A 139 -10.28 14.12 11.38
N HIS A 140 -9.19 14.81 11.10
CA HIS A 140 -8.63 15.02 9.75
C HIS A 140 -7.48 14.07 9.46
N THR A 141 -7.05 13.26 10.43
CA THR A 141 -6.03 12.24 10.18
C THR A 141 -6.58 11.11 9.31
N LYS A 142 -5.97 10.90 8.15
CA LYS A 142 -6.39 9.89 7.16
C LYS A 142 -5.48 8.68 7.13
N LEU A 143 -4.19 8.88 7.34
CA LEU A 143 -3.18 7.83 7.24
C LEU A 143 -2.24 7.89 8.46
N ILE A 144 -1.81 6.71 8.90
CA ILE A 144 -0.69 6.56 9.83
C ILE A 144 0.37 5.73 9.14
N TRP A 145 1.59 6.27 9.04
CA TRP A 145 2.73 5.59 8.43
C TRP A 145 3.62 4.95 9.47
N ILE A 146 3.72 3.62 9.43
CA ILE A 146 4.55 2.81 10.31
C ILE A 146 5.39 1.88 9.44
N CYS A 147 6.70 2.08 9.41
CA CYS A 147 7.65 1.25 8.68
C CYS A 147 8.21 0.18 9.61
N SER A 148 8.01 -1.10 9.31
CA SER A 148 8.58 -2.19 10.11
C SER A 148 8.91 -3.40 9.21
N PRO A 149 10.19 -3.82 9.13
CA PRO A 149 11.37 -3.20 9.76
C PRO A 149 11.54 -1.74 9.35
N ASN A 150 11.95 -0.88 10.31
CA ASN A 150 12.06 0.54 10.04
C ASN A 150 13.32 0.88 9.23
N ASN A 151 13.20 1.84 8.34
CA ASN A 151 14.30 2.45 7.61
C ASN A 151 14.41 3.92 8.05
N PRO A 152 15.55 4.40 8.63
CA PRO A 152 16.88 3.80 8.54
C PRO A 152 17.31 2.95 9.75
N THR A 153 16.51 2.81 10.80
CA THR A 153 16.95 2.23 12.08
C THR A 153 17.17 0.71 12.02
N GLY A 154 16.57 0.02 11.04
CA GLY A 154 16.76 -1.40 10.75
C GLY A 154 16.10 -2.38 11.72
N ASN A 155 15.45 -1.89 12.78
CA ASN A 155 14.80 -2.71 13.79
C ASN A 155 13.34 -3.01 13.43
N ASN A 156 12.84 -4.13 13.92
CA ASN A 156 11.42 -4.38 13.98
C ASN A 156 10.79 -3.55 15.10
N LEU A 157 9.65 -2.97 14.82
CA LEU A 157 8.87 -2.27 15.82
C LEU A 157 8.04 -3.26 16.65
N ASP A 158 7.78 -2.88 17.89
CA ASP A 158 6.97 -3.68 18.82
C ASP A 158 5.57 -3.94 18.24
N ARG A 159 5.25 -5.21 18.13
CA ARG A 159 4.00 -5.67 17.51
C ARG A 159 2.77 -5.29 18.33
N ASP A 160 2.87 -5.38 19.66
CA ASP A 160 1.76 -5.09 20.55
C ASP A 160 1.42 -3.59 20.49
N GLU A 161 2.44 -2.73 20.38
CA GLU A 161 2.25 -1.30 20.16
C GLU A 161 1.62 -1.01 18.80
N ILE A 162 2.06 -1.70 17.72
CA ILE A 162 1.41 -1.59 16.40
C ILE A 162 -0.06 -2.01 16.47
N GLU A 163 -0.36 -3.13 17.14
CA GLU A 163 -1.73 -3.61 17.31
C GLU A 163 -2.59 -2.61 18.11
N LYS A 164 -2.03 -1.96 19.13
CA LYS A 164 -2.73 -0.87 19.86
C LYS A 164 -3.03 0.32 18.95
N VAL A 165 -2.07 0.75 18.11
CA VAL A 165 -2.32 1.83 17.14
C VAL A 165 -3.45 1.44 16.20
N ILE A 166 -3.42 0.24 15.64
CA ILE A 166 -4.46 -0.26 14.74
C ILE A 166 -5.82 -0.24 15.43
N ASN A 167 -5.92 -0.81 16.63
CA ASN A 167 -7.18 -0.89 17.36
C ASN A 167 -7.67 0.48 17.83
N GLY A 168 -6.77 1.37 18.25
CA GLY A 168 -7.10 2.73 18.69
C GLY A 168 -7.55 3.62 17.54
N PHE A 169 -6.85 3.61 16.43
CA PHE A 169 -7.17 4.42 15.26
C PHE A 169 -8.42 3.90 14.54
N PHE A 170 -8.55 2.58 14.40
CA PHE A 170 -9.65 1.92 13.71
C PHE A 170 -10.81 1.50 14.64
N GLY A 171 -10.63 1.46 15.96
CA GLY A 171 -11.72 1.31 16.90
C GLY A 171 -12.75 2.45 16.79
N SER A 172 -12.30 3.60 16.28
CA SER A 172 -13.14 4.73 15.84
C SER A 172 -13.60 4.62 14.38
N PHE A 173 -13.02 3.70 13.59
CA PHE A 173 -13.22 3.55 12.15
C PHE A 173 -13.35 2.07 11.78
N THR A 174 -14.48 1.65 11.30
CA THR A 174 -14.79 0.24 11.00
C THR A 174 -14.34 -0.27 9.64
N SER A 175 -13.47 0.42 8.95
CA SER A 175 -12.85 -0.10 7.73
C SER A 175 -11.37 0.25 7.72
N SER A 176 -10.57 -0.76 7.90
CA SER A 176 -9.12 -0.66 8.00
C SER A 176 -8.48 -0.80 6.64
N ILE A 177 -7.81 0.26 6.18
CA ILE A 177 -6.77 0.10 5.18
C ILE A 177 -5.46 -0.03 5.95
N MET A 178 -4.95 -1.23 6.04
CA MET A 178 -3.61 -1.50 6.54
C MET A 178 -2.74 -1.87 5.36
N SER A 179 -1.86 -0.96 4.95
CA SER A 179 -0.83 -1.29 3.98
C SER A 179 0.41 -1.78 4.70
N HIS A 180 0.80 -3.01 4.44
CA HIS A 180 2.09 -3.55 4.85
C HIS A 180 3.11 -3.25 3.74
N PHE A 181 3.98 -2.29 3.98
CA PHE A 181 5.15 -2.07 3.15
C PHE A 181 6.30 -2.89 3.72
N CYS A 182 6.55 -4.05 3.18
CA CYS A 182 7.74 -4.80 3.46
C CYS A 182 8.53 -4.91 2.16
N CYS A 183 9.64 -4.20 2.02
CA CYS A 183 10.61 -4.31 0.93
C CYS A 183 10.03 -4.79 -0.43
N GLY A 184 9.22 -3.95 -1.08
CA GLY A 184 8.61 -4.26 -2.38
C GLY A 184 7.33 -5.11 -2.33
N LYS A 185 6.62 -5.16 -1.21
CA LYS A 185 5.40 -5.96 -1.08
C LYS A 185 4.29 -5.14 -0.46
N LEU A 186 3.30 -4.78 -1.27
CA LEU A 186 2.02 -4.27 -0.81
C LEU A 186 1.05 -5.44 -0.64
N SER A 187 0.53 -5.65 0.55
CA SER A 187 -0.62 -6.52 0.75
C SER A 187 -1.71 -5.76 1.49
N GLN A 188 -2.83 -5.58 0.85
CA GLN A 188 -4.05 -5.05 1.45
C GLN A 188 -4.91 -6.22 1.92
N ARG A 189 -5.41 -6.22 3.13
CA ARG A 189 -6.47 -7.14 3.55
C ARG A 189 -7.82 -6.46 3.42
N CYS A 190 -8.59 -6.91 2.43
CA CYS A 190 -10.03 -6.67 2.37
C CYS A 190 -10.74 -7.74 3.20
N ASN A 191 -11.63 -7.29 4.06
CA ASN A 191 -12.71 -7.98 4.78
C ASN A 191 -12.49 -8.57 6.16
N ASN A 192 -13.34 -8.03 7.01
CA ASN A 192 -14.05 -8.59 8.18
C ASN A 192 -13.49 -9.87 8.77
N SER A 193 -13.05 -9.72 9.97
CA SER A 193 -12.79 -10.68 11.02
C SER A 193 -11.32 -11.01 11.27
N LYS A 194 -10.90 -10.58 12.46
CA LYS A 194 -9.74 -11.04 13.23
C LYS A 194 -8.41 -11.09 12.46
N TYR A 195 -7.62 -10.04 12.63
CA TYR A 195 -6.21 -9.99 12.25
C TYR A 195 -5.49 -11.25 12.79
N ARG A 196 -5.21 -12.23 11.92
CA ARG A 196 -4.26 -13.28 12.20
C ARG A 196 -2.93 -12.93 11.56
N PHE A 197 -2.04 -12.35 12.35
CA PHE A 197 -0.62 -12.46 12.04
C PHE A 197 -0.27 -13.94 12.16
N ARG A 198 0.14 -14.57 11.06
CA ARG A 198 0.73 -15.89 11.16
C ARG A 198 2.10 -15.74 11.81
N LYS A 199 2.31 -16.38 12.92
CA LYS A 199 3.63 -16.66 13.50
C LYS A 199 4.36 -17.51 12.47
N GLU A 200 5.42 -16.99 11.86
CA GLU A 200 6.40 -17.85 11.20
C GLU A 200 7.19 -18.54 12.32
N PRO A 201 7.45 -19.85 12.22
CA PRO A 201 8.25 -20.53 13.21
C PRO A 201 9.67 -19.94 13.21
N ASP A 202 10.24 -19.79 14.40
CA ASP A 202 11.54 -19.23 14.69
C ASP A 202 12.64 -19.88 13.83
N GLY A 203 13.10 -19.17 12.82
CA GLY A 203 14.26 -19.50 12.01
C GLY A 203 15.08 -18.25 11.76
N PRO A 204 16.44 -18.31 11.82
CA PRO A 204 17.27 -17.14 11.62
C PRO A 204 17.12 -16.61 10.20
N LEU A 205 16.71 -15.35 10.09
CA LEU A 205 16.68 -14.62 8.83
C LEU A 205 18.10 -14.47 8.27
N ARG A 206 18.46 -15.33 7.32
CA ARG A 206 19.63 -15.09 6.48
C ARG A 206 19.24 -14.06 5.42
N SER A 207 19.79 -12.86 5.55
CA SER A 207 19.83 -11.88 4.48
C SER A 207 20.71 -12.40 3.36
N GLN A 208 20.13 -12.93 2.30
CA GLN A 208 20.86 -13.17 1.06
C GLN A 208 20.78 -11.90 0.22
N ASN A 209 21.78 -11.04 0.35
CA ASN A 209 22.14 -10.07 -0.67
C ASN A 209 22.64 -10.84 -1.90
N ARG A 210 21.79 -11.00 -2.91
CA ARG A 210 22.20 -11.42 -4.24
C ARG A 210 22.29 -10.19 -5.15
N TYR A 211 23.37 -9.46 -5.05
CA TYR A 211 23.90 -8.74 -6.20
C TYR A 211 25.08 -9.54 -6.74
N GLY A 212 24.81 -10.38 -7.72
CA GLY A 212 25.84 -11.01 -8.53
C GLY A 212 26.58 -9.95 -9.32
N LYS A 213 27.88 -9.89 -9.17
CA LYS A 213 28.78 -9.15 -10.04
C LYS A 213 28.61 -9.67 -11.47
N LEU A 214 28.25 -8.79 -12.37
CA LEU A 214 28.48 -8.99 -13.81
C LEU A 214 29.90 -8.53 -14.10
N HIS A 215 30.70 -9.44 -14.60
CA HIS A 215 31.93 -9.16 -15.34
C HIS A 215 31.58 -8.94 -16.80
#